data_a583f180980628edd468e6139d100fad
#
_entry.id   a583f180980628edd468e6139d100fad
#
_cell.length_a   1.000
_cell.length_b   1.000
_cell.length_c   1.000
_cell.angle_alpha   90.00
_cell.angle_beta   90.00
_cell.angle_gamma   90.00
#
_symmetry.space_group_name_H-M   'P 1'
#
loop_
_entity.id
_entity.type
_entity.pdbx_description
1 polymer ?
#
loop_
_entity_poly.entity_id
_entity_poly.type
_entity_poly.pdbx_seq_one_letter_code
_entity_poly.pdbx_strand_id
1 'polypeptide(L)'
;MSDRAATVERLFSVMQGSRGFPALENTVTSVISSLGSDRQAGTDLVQHIVEDFALTQKVLKLANSPMYAPFSAGSGSVSSALDVVGADALLHIVLSTDVVTDVEMQGDETLSQALLSSELARNVCAGRSEDASIAALMYNLGTLLAQKYLPAEAKAIARKVASGLDEAQAASEVLGLTLEQLGAEVAQRWKLPQSIVSVIDGTGDPDLVAIARFSKSVSTLIHSGELGAVDQLLADLDVKGVDKSGVGNLVRCKTEQRSRRPGVPPDASNEKILDDLFSALAVDEKQTVEALAAAMFPTFANTLQTAHCLLFMLTKSGDFAVRYGYGKGIDELRSKLRIGKDYQPTAFHAAIKNNVDVSIVDVSRLKVSALPDGYKELLPHVNKFVILPIANSRVSGLVYCDWDSEMGLHASELDAVKKLRNLFLPYFSP
;
A
#
# COMPACT_ATOMS: atom_id res chain seq x y z
N MET A 1 30.47 -20.11 21.81
CA MET A 1 29.96 -19.07 20.86
C MET A 1 29.13 -18.11 21.68
N SER A 2 29.26 -16.81 21.52
CA SER A 2 28.39 -15.90 22.27
C SER A 2 26.94 -16.10 21.82
N ASP A 3 25.97 -15.87 22.72
CA ASP A 3 24.52 -15.95 22.41
C ASP A 3 24.17 -15.19 21.12
N ARG A 4 24.81 -14.05 20.87
CA ARG A 4 24.69 -13.22 19.66
C ARG A 4 24.98 -14.03 18.37
N ALA A 5 26.14 -14.73 18.31
CA ALA A 5 26.50 -15.46 17.10
C ALA A 5 25.55 -16.65 16.85
N ALA A 6 25.09 -17.31 17.89
CA ALA A 6 24.13 -18.40 17.79
C ALA A 6 22.77 -17.93 17.26
N THR A 7 22.29 -16.76 17.72
CA THR A 7 21.04 -16.16 17.24
C THR A 7 21.12 -15.80 15.76
N VAL A 8 22.21 -15.16 15.33
CA VAL A 8 22.40 -14.75 13.93
C VAL A 8 22.47 -15.99 13.02
N GLU A 9 23.23 -17.03 13.38
CA GLU A 9 23.32 -18.27 12.59
C GLU A 9 21.95 -18.99 12.50
N ARG A 10 21.22 -19.05 13.60
CA ARG A 10 19.86 -19.61 13.62
C ARG A 10 18.92 -18.83 12.71
N LEU A 11 18.96 -17.49 12.75
CA LEU A 11 18.18 -16.64 11.86
C LEU A 11 18.47 -16.98 10.39
N PHE A 12 19.74 -17.04 9.99
CA PHE A 12 20.11 -17.37 8.61
C PHE A 12 19.69 -18.79 8.21
N SER A 13 19.76 -19.75 9.12
CA SER A 13 19.27 -21.13 8.87
C SER A 13 17.78 -21.15 8.57
N VAL A 14 16.97 -20.40 9.33
CA VAL A 14 15.52 -20.28 9.09
C VAL A 14 15.23 -19.54 7.78
N MET A 15 15.98 -18.48 7.47
CA MET A 15 15.83 -17.70 6.23
C MET A 15 16.14 -18.52 4.98
N GLN A 16 17.09 -19.46 5.00
CA GLN A 16 17.40 -20.30 3.84
C GLN A 16 16.24 -21.18 3.38
N GLY A 17 15.35 -21.57 4.29
CA GLY A 17 14.13 -22.33 3.98
C GLY A 17 12.92 -21.47 3.61
N SER A 18 13.05 -20.14 3.60
CA SER A 18 11.95 -19.19 3.41
C SER A 18 12.06 -18.42 2.11
N ARG A 19 10.90 -18.03 1.53
CA ARG A 19 10.81 -17.26 0.29
C ARG A 19 11.15 -15.76 0.43
N GLY A 20 11.52 -15.29 1.60
CA GLY A 20 11.84 -13.89 1.85
C GLY A 20 10.62 -13.03 2.19
N PHE A 21 10.77 -11.73 2.04
CA PHE A 21 9.66 -10.79 2.21
C PHE A 21 8.87 -10.71 0.90
N PRO A 22 7.53 -10.75 0.95
CA PRO A 22 6.69 -10.55 -0.21
C PRO A 22 6.59 -9.06 -0.56
N ALA A 23 6.33 -8.76 -1.83
CA ALA A 23 6.03 -7.42 -2.32
C ALA A 23 4.52 -7.16 -2.35
N LEU A 24 4.15 -5.89 -2.35
CA LEU A 24 2.77 -5.46 -2.51
C LEU A 24 2.30 -5.64 -3.96
N GLU A 25 1.13 -6.23 -4.16
CA GLU A 25 0.51 -6.43 -5.47
C GLU A 25 0.38 -5.12 -6.25
N ASN A 26 -0.07 -4.06 -5.58
CA ASN A 26 -0.21 -2.74 -6.19
C ASN A 26 1.13 -2.15 -6.61
N THR A 27 2.18 -2.32 -5.79
CA THR A 27 3.54 -1.87 -6.13
C THR A 27 4.09 -2.65 -7.32
N VAL A 28 3.96 -3.97 -7.32
CA VAL A 28 4.39 -4.83 -8.44
C VAL A 28 3.71 -4.39 -9.74
N THR A 29 2.41 -4.19 -9.72
CA THR A 29 1.62 -3.73 -10.88
C THR A 29 2.08 -2.35 -11.36
N SER A 30 2.32 -1.41 -10.44
CA SER A 30 2.79 -0.06 -10.76
C SER A 30 4.20 -0.08 -11.37
N VAL A 31 5.11 -0.88 -10.81
CA VAL A 31 6.48 -1.05 -11.34
C VAL A 31 6.47 -1.65 -12.75
N ILE A 32 5.68 -2.71 -12.98
CA ILE A 32 5.55 -3.33 -14.31
C ILE A 32 4.99 -2.32 -15.32
N SER A 33 3.96 -1.55 -14.93
CA SER A 33 3.36 -0.53 -15.79
C SER A 33 4.35 0.59 -16.12
N SER A 34 5.17 1.01 -15.15
CA SER A 34 6.20 2.03 -15.33
C SER A 34 7.34 1.57 -16.25
N LEU A 35 7.72 0.29 -16.19
CA LEU A 35 8.72 -0.30 -17.07
C LEU A 35 8.27 -0.39 -18.55
N GLY A 36 6.95 -0.47 -18.77
CA GLY A 36 6.34 -0.54 -20.12
C GLY A 36 6.10 0.82 -20.78
N SER A 37 6.29 1.95 -20.08
CA SER A 37 6.01 3.30 -20.59
C SER A 37 7.28 4.09 -20.87
N ASP A 38 7.32 4.82 -22.04
CA ASP A 38 8.50 5.58 -22.48
C ASP A 38 8.85 6.77 -21.56
N ARG A 39 10.11 6.82 -21.13
CA ARG A 39 10.98 7.95 -20.72
C ARG A 39 10.57 9.01 -19.66
N GLN A 40 9.38 9.08 -19.12
CA GLN A 40 9.08 9.97 -17.98
C GLN A 40 8.86 9.22 -16.65
N ALA A 41 9.02 7.91 -16.66
CA ALA A 41 8.68 7.00 -15.56
C ALA A 41 9.77 6.85 -14.48
N GLY A 42 10.95 7.46 -14.63
CA GLY A 42 12.07 7.19 -13.73
C GLY A 42 11.82 7.56 -12.27
N THR A 43 11.27 8.76 -12.02
CA THR A 43 11.00 9.23 -10.65
C THR A 43 9.85 8.45 -9.99
N ASP A 44 8.78 8.17 -10.75
CA ASP A 44 7.64 7.39 -10.26
C ASP A 44 8.05 5.95 -9.97
N LEU A 45 8.91 5.36 -10.80
CA LEU A 45 9.44 4.01 -10.62
C LEU A 45 10.26 3.87 -9.32
N VAL A 46 11.18 4.82 -9.07
CA VAL A 46 11.96 4.89 -7.82
C VAL A 46 11.03 4.96 -6.63
N GLN A 47 10.04 5.84 -6.68
CA GLN A 47 9.10 6.02 -5.58
C GLN A 47 8.32 4.74 -5.28
N HIS A 48 7.79 4.06 -6.30
CA HIS A 48 7.07 2.80 -6.09
C HIS A 48 7.95 1.73 -5.45
N ILE A 49 9.21 1.62 -5.86
CA ILE A 49 10.13 0.64 -5.27
C ILE A 49 10.45 0.99 -3.81
N VAL A 50 10.69 2.26 -3.49
CA VAL A 50 11.00 2.71 -2.12
C VAL A 50 9.82 2.54 -1.16
N GLU A 51 8.60 2.55 -1.68
CA GLU A 51 7.37 2.28 -0.92
C GLU A 51 7.16 0.79 -0.61
N ASP A 52 8.01 -0.10 -1.13
CA ASP A 52 7.95 -1.54 -0.90
C ASP A 52 9.26 -2.09 -0.31
N PHE A 53 9.17 -2.63 0.90
CA PHE A 53 10.35 -3.17 1.60
C PHE A 53 11.05 -4.30 0.84
N ALA A 54 10.27 -5.23 0.28
CA ALA A 54 10.81 -6.40 -0.40
C ALA A 54 11.54 -6.01 -1.69
N LEU A 55 10.95 -5.10 -2.47
CA LEU A 55 11.56 -4.60 -3.70
C LEU A 55 12.79 -3.74 -3.42
N THR A 56 12.69 -2.79 -2.47
CA THR A 56 13.82 -1.95 -2.05
C THR A 56 15.02 -2.80 -1.64
N GLN A 57 14.80 -3.76 -0.73
CA GLN A 57 15.86 -4.64 -0.23
C GLN A 57 16.48 -5.49 -1.35
N LYS A 58 15.67 -6.06 -2.26
CA LYS A 58 16.15 -6.89 -3.36
C LYS A 58 16.94 -6.09 -4.40
N VAL A 59 16.47 -4.90 -4.76
CA VAL A 59 17.14 -4.00 -5.72
C VAL A 59 18.49 -3.57 -5.17
N LEU A 60 18.54 -3.07 -3.93
CA LEU A 60 19.79 -2.67 -3.29
C LEU A 60 20.79 -3.84 -3.15
N LYS A 61 20.30 -5.02 -2.78
CA LYS A 61 21.13 -6.23 -2.65
C LYS A 61 21.69 -6.66 -4.00
N LEU A 62 20.92 -6.61 -5.08
CA LEU A 62 21.39 -6.98 -6.41
C LEU A 62 22.44 -6.00 -6.92
N ALA A 63 22.18 -4.67 -6.82
CA ALA A 63 23.10 -3.63 -7.24
C ALA A 63 24.47 -3.72 -6.52
N ASN A 64 24.48 -4.17 -5.28
CA ASN A 64 25.69 -4.33 -4.47
C ASN A 64 26.26 -5.77 -4.49
N SER A 65 25.70 -6.66 -5.32
CA SER A 65 26.23 -8.02 -5.50
C SER A 65 27.59 -7.99 -6.24
N PRO A 66 28.42 -9.05 -6.14
CA PRO A 66 29.71 -9.11 -6.83
C PRO A 66 29.64 -8.89 -8.36
N MET A 67 28.50 -9.19 -8.97
CA MET A 67 28.27 -9.01 -10.41
C MET A 67 28.17 -7.52 -10.80
N TYR A 68 27.53 -6.72 -9.98
CA TYR A 68 27.27 -5.30 -10.24
C TYR A 68 28.15 -4.35 -9.44
N ALA A 69 28.79 -4.81 -8.36
CA ALA A 69 29.66 -4.01 -7.50
C ALA A 69 30.75 -3.19 -8.23
N PRO A 70 31.37 -3.67 -9.34
CA PRO A 70 32.32 -2.86 -10.10
C PRO A 70 31.72 -1.60 -10.74
N PHE A 71 30.41 -1.57 -10.92
CA PHE A 71 29.68 -0.48 -11.57
C PHE A 71 28.87 0.39 -10.59
N SER A 72 28.68 -0.08 -9.35
CA SER A 72 27.75 0.55 -8.41
C SER A 72 28.39 1.50 -7.41
N ALA A 73 29.72 1.52 -7.28
CA ALA A 73 30.44 2.31 -6.26
C ALA A 73 29.81 2.26 -4.85
N GLY A 74 28.99 1.21 -4.54
CA GLY A 74 28.23 1.07 -3.31
C GLY A 74 26.90 1.85 -3.34
N SER A 75 25.96 1.47 -4.20
CA SER A 75 24.66 2.13 -4.35
C SER A 75 23.84 2.07 -3.06
N GLY A 76 23.68 3.21 -2.41
CA GLY A 76 22.87 3.39 -1.19
C GLY A 76 21.44 3.85 -1.46
N SER A 77 21.13 4.27 -2.69
CA SER A 77 19.79 4.68 -3.12
C SER A 77 19.23 3.74 -4.19
N VAL A 78 17.91 3.70 -4.30
CA VAL A 78 17.22 2.93 -5.36
C VAL A 78 17.50 3.55 -6.72
N SER A 79 17.53 4.88 -6.83
CA SER A 79 17.88 5.59 -8.07
C SER A 79 19.21 5.13 -8.62
N SER A 80 20.28 5.18 -7.82
CA SER A 80 21.62 4.76 -8.26
C SER A 80 21.71 3.25 -8.49
N ALA A 81 20.94 2.45 -7.78
CA ALA A 81 20.86 1.02 -7.99
C ALA A 81 20.21 0.68 -9.34
N LEU A 82 19.16 1.39 -9.74
CA LEU A 82 18.48 1.18 -11.02
C LEU A 82 19.35 1.57 -12.21
N ASP A 83 20.17 2.63 -12.10
CA ASP A 83 21.13 3.01 -13.14
C ASP A 83 22.13 1.90 -13.45
N VAL A 84 22.46 1.08 -12.46
CA VAL A 84 23.42 -0.01 -12.56
C VAL A 84 22.76 -1.33 -12.98
N VAL A 85 21.62 -1.65 -12.39
CA VAL A 85 20.92 -2.93 -12.58
C VAL A 85 20.15 -2.96 -13.90
N GLY A 86 19.53 -1.84 -14.26
CA GLY A 86 18.73 -1.70 -15.48
C GLY A 86 17.33 -2.31 -15.38
N ALA A 87 16.50 -1.99 -16.37
CA ALA A 87 15.08 -2.34 -16.40
C ALA A 87 14.83 -3.85 -16.49
N ASP A 88 15.62 -4.58 -17.26
CA ASP A 88 15.41 -6.03 -17.46
C ASP A 88 15.66 -6.81 -16.18
N ALA A 89 16.74 -6.49 -15.44
CA ALA A 89 17.03 -7.14 -14.18
C ALA A 89 16.03 -6.75 -13.09
N LEU A 90 15.55 -5.50 -13.10
CA LEU A 90 14.45 -5.08 -12.22
C LEU A 90 13.18 -5.88 -12.51
N LEU A 91 12.79 -6.06 -13.76
CA LEU A 91 11.64 -6.87 -14.13
C LEU A 91 11.77 -8.31 -13.59
N HIS A 92 12.97 -8.90 -13.70
CA HIS A 92 13.23 -10.23 -13.12
C HIS A 92 13.07 -10.26 -11.60
N ILE A 93 13.54 -9.22 -10.88
CA ILE A 93 13.33 -9.09 -9.43
C ILE A 93 11.84 -9.10 -9.11
N VAL A 94 11.09 -8.24 -9.80
CA VAL A 94 9.64 -8.07 -9.58
C VAL A 94 8.89 -9.38 -9.83
N LEU A 95 9.11 -10.03 -10.98
CA LEU A 95 8.45 -11.28 -11.35
C LEU A 95 8.85 -12.47 -10.46
N SER A 96 10.05 -12.44 -9.83
CA SER A 96 10.53 -13.47 -8.91
C SER A 96 10.18 -13.22 -7.45
N THR A 97 9.49 -12.12 -7.14
CA THR A 97 9.09 -11.78 -5.78
C THR A 97 7.70 -12.30 -5.51
N ASP A 98 7.53 -13.01 -4.37
CA ASP A 98 6.19 -13.39 -3.91
C ASP A 98 5.37 -12.12 -3.66
N VAL A 99 4.10 -12.15 -4.03
CA VAL A 99 3.20 -11.00 -3.94
C VAL A 99 2.17 -11.28 -2.86
N VAL A 100 1.85 -10.26 -2.08
CA VAL A 100 0.74 -10.27 -1.11
C VAL A 100 -0.20 -9.14 -1.44
N THR A 101 -1.47 -9.37 -1.17
CA THR A 101 -2.49 -8.34 -1.25
C THR A 101 -2.33 -7.33 -0.11
N ASP A 102 -2.84 -6.11 -0.29
CA ASP A 102 -2.87 -5.10 0.77
C ASP A 102 -3.60 -5.60 2.03
N VAL A 103 -4.55 -6.54 1.89
CA VAL A 103 -5.28 -7.16 3.02
C VAL A 103 -4.38 -8.04 3.86
N GLU A 104 -3.62 -8.91 3.22
CA GLU A 104 -2.69 -9.80 3.92
C GLU A 104 -1.60 -9.00 4.62
N MET A 105 -1.20 -7.86 4.03
CA MET A 105 -0.22 -6.96 4.62
C MET A 105 -0.77 -6.11 5.76
N GLN A 106 -2.04 -5.73 5.75
CA GLN A 106 -2.67 -5.02 6.88
C GLN A 106 -2.69 -5.87 8.17
N GLY A 107 -2.59 -7.19 8.04
CA GLY A 107 -2.37 -8.11 9.15
C GLY A 107 -0.94 -8.10 9.71
N ASP A 108 0.05 -7.57 8.96
CA ASP A 108 1.43 -7.42 9.44
C ASP A 108 1.65 -5.99 9.98
N GLU A 109 1.35 -5.83 11.25
CA GLU A 109 1.47 -4.55 11.96
C GLU A 109 2.91 -4.01 11.90
N THR A 110 3.91 -4.87 11.97
CA THR A 110 5.32 -4.48 11.98
C THR A 110 5.76 -3.94 10.62
N LEU A 111 5.33 -4.57 9.52
CA LEU A 111 5.61 -4.08 8.18
C LEU A 111 4.89 -2.76 7.92
N SER A 112 3.63 -2.64 8.34
CA SER A 112 2.86 -1.40 8.26
C SER A 112 3.54 -0.25 9.03
N GLN A 113 4.12 -0.52 10.20
CA GLN A 113 4.90 0.46 10.97
C GLN A 113 6.18 0.88 10.23
N ALA A 114 6.91 -0.08 9.65
CA ALA A 114 8.14 0.20 8.91
C ALA A 114 7.86 1.07 7.68
N LEU A 115 6.79 0.80 6.94
CA LEU A 115 6.39 1.60 5.78
C LEU A 115 5.93 3.00 6.19
N LEU A 116 5.16 3.14 7.27
CA LEU A 116 4.78 4.44 7.81
C LEU A 116 6.01 5.23 8.29
N SER A 117 6.99 4.57 8.92
CA SER A 117 8.25 5.18 9.30
C SER A 117 9.01 5.74 8.09
N SER A 118 9.06 4.98 6.99
CA SER A 118 9.67 5.39 5.73
C SER A 118 8.94 6.61 5.11
N GLU A 119 7.62 6.62 5.10
CA GLU A 119 6.81 7.74 4.60
C GLU A 119 7.02 9.01 5.45
N LEU A 120 7.03 8.87 6.78
CA LEU A 120 7.32 9.99 7.70
C LEU A 120 8.70 10.57 7.42
N ALA A 121 9.74 9.74 7.33
CA ALA A 121 11.10 10.16 7.07
C ALA A 121 11.25 10.93 5.76
N ARG A 122 10.59 10.48 4.69
CA ARG A 122 10.56 11.15 3.39
C ARG A 122 10.02 12.57 3.49
N ASN A 123 8.99 12.78 4.30
CA ASN A 123 8.36 14.10 4.48
C ASN A 123 9.12 14.98 5.46
N VAL A 124 9.91 14.41 6.36
CA VAL A 124 10.76 15.16 7.30
C VAL A 124 11.91 15.87 6.58
N CYS A 125 12.49 15.27 5.56
CA CYS A 125 13.71 15.75 4.90
C CYS A 125 13.52 15.97 3.40
N ALA A 126 13.00 17.12 3.00
CA ALA A 126 12.70 17.42 1.60
C ALA A 126 13.95 17.39 0.68
N GLY A 127 15.14 17.73 1.18
CA GLY A 127 16.39 17.76 0.39
C GLY A 127 17.05 16.39 0.18
N ARG A 128 16.71 15.37 1.00
CA ARG A 128 17.26 14.00 0.95
C ARG A 128 16.16 12.97 1.20
N SER A 129 15.03 13.19 0.57
CA SER A 129 13.79 12.43 0.83
C SER A 129 13.94 10.93 0.56
N GLU A 130 14.65 10.52 -0.48
CA GLU A 130 14.92 9.12 -0.81
C GLU A 130 15.85 8.48 0.23
N ASP A 131 16.98 9.12 0.56
CA ASP A 131 17.94 8.63 1.56
C ASP A 131 17.26 8.46 2.92
N ALA A 132 16.47 9.45 3.35
CA ALA A 132 15.75 9.41 4.61
C ALA A 132 14.69 8.30 4.65
N SER A 133 13.97 8.13 3.56
CA SER A 133 12.96 7.07 3.40
C SER A 133 13.58 5.68 3.50
N ILE A 134 14.66 5.43 2.76
CA ILE A 134 15.39 4.16 2.79
C ILE A 134 16.02 3.92 4.17
N ALA A 135 16.65 4.95 4.75
CA ALA A 135 17.24 4.89 6.07
C ALA A 135 16.23 4.44 7.13
N ALA A 136 15.05 5.10 7.17
CA ALA A 136 13.99 4.74 8.12
C ALA A 136 13.38 3.35 7.86
N LEU A 137 13.22 2.97 6.59
CA LEU A 137 12.75 1.64 6.22
C LEU A 137 13.71 0.55 6.70
N MET A 138 15.01 0.71 6.41
CA MET A 138 16.05 -0.24 6.77
C MET A 138 16.37 -0.23 8.28
N TYR A 139 16.17 0.88 8.98
CA TYR A 139 16.29 0.95 10.43
C TYR A 139 15.34 -0.02 11.16
N ASN A 140 14.21 -0.35 10.53
CA ASN A 140 13.26 -1.35 11.04
C ASN A 140 13.63 -2.80 10.67
N LEU A 141 14.73 -3.04 9.95
CA LEU A 141 15.09 -4.37 9.43
C LEU A 141 15.16 -5.44 10.53
N GLY A 142 15.80 -5.14 11.66
CA GLY A 142 15.94 -6.11 12.75
C GLY A 142 14.59 -6.51 13.35
N THR A 143 13.70 -5.55 13.54
CA THR A 143 12.33 -5.79 14.03
C THR A 143 11.55 -6.67 13.05
N LEU A 144 11.60 -6.36 11.75
CA LEU A 144 10.96 -7.14 10.69
C LEU A 144 11.48 -8.58 10.63
N LEU A 145 12.82 -8.75 10.74
CA LEU A 145 13.46 -10.07 10.76
C LEU A 145 13.06 -10.88 11.99
N ALA A 146 13.07 -10.26 13.16
CA ALA A 146 12.67 -10.95 14.40
C ALA A 146 11.20 -11.40 14.32
N GLN A 147 10.30 -10.53 13.89
CA GLN A 147 8.88 -10.87 13.75
C GLN A 147 8.65 -12.03 12.78
N LYS A 148 9.31 -11.98 11.62
CA LYS A 148 9.08 -12.95 10.55
C LYS A 148 9.74 -14.31 10.82
N TYR A 149 10.99 -14.31 11.31
CA TYR A 149 11.80 -15.53 11.37
C TYR A 149 12.06 -16.04 12.78
N LEU A 150 11.84 -15.21 13.81
CA LEU A 150 12.01 -15.54 15.22
C LEU A 150 10.75 -15.12 16.04
N PRO A 151 9.54 -15.58 15.63
CA PRO A 151 8.29 -15.08 16.20
C PRO A 151 8.13 -15.38 17.70
N ALA A 152 8.73 -16.44 18.21
CA ALA A 152 8.70 -16.76 19.63
C ALA A 152 9.51 -15.75 20.46
N GLU A 153 10.68 -15.38 19.97
CA GLU A 153 11.56 -14.38 20.56
C GLU A 153 10.96 -12.98 20.45
N ALA A 154 10.39 -12.62 19.29
CA ALA A 154 9.70 -11.35 19.10
C ALA A 154 8.54 -11.18 20.12
N LYS A 155 7.75 -12.24 20.34
CA LYS A 155 6.70 -12.25 21.37
C LYS A 155 7.28 -12.14 22.79
N ALA A 156 8.45 -12.72 23.05
CA ALA A 156 9.11 -12.62 24.36
C ALA A 156 9.61 -11.18 24.60
N ILE A 157 10.19 -10.54 23.58
CA ILE A 157 10.60 -9.13 23.61
C ILE A 157 9.39 -8.25 23.90
N ALA A 158 8.31 -8.39 23.12
CA ALA A 158 7.09 -7.59 23.29
C ALA A 158 6.50 -7.70 24.71
N ARG A 159 6.52 -8.91 25.30
CA ARG A 159 6.06 -9.10 26.68
C ARG A 159 6.94 -8.36 27.71
N LYS A 160 8.26 -8.35 27.50
CA LYS A 160 9.19 -7.64 28.39
C LYS A 160 9.02 -6.13 28.26
N VAL A 161 8.81 -5.61 27.04
CA VAL A 161 8.52 -4.19 26.80
C VAL A 161 7.19 -3.82 27.47
N ALA A 162 6.16 -4.64 27.33
CA ALA A 162 4.87 -4.40 28.02
C ALA A 162 4.98 -4.44 29.55
N SER A 163 6.02 -5.09 30.13
CA SER A 163 6.32 -5.05 31.54
C SER A 163 7.17 -3.86 32.00
N GLY A 164 7.52 -2.95 31.06
CA GLY A 164 8.23 -1.69 31.33
C GLY A 164 9.74 -1.73 31.03
N LEU A 165 10.27 -2.81 30.43
CA LEU A 165 11.65 -2.80 29.96
C LEU A 165 11.76 -1.99 28.67
N ASP A 166 12.93 -1.34 28.49
CA ASP A 166 13.31 -0.75 27.21
C ASP A 166 13.47 -1.82 26.11
N GLU A 167 13.12 -1.49 24.85
CA GLU A 167 13.17 -2.44 23.72
C GLU A 167 14.56 -3.03 23.50
N ALA A 168 15.61 -2.20 23.58
CA ALA A 168 17.00 -2.65 23.39
C ALA A 168 17.44 -3.61 24.49
N GLN A 169 17.04 -3.35 25.74
CA GLN A 169 17.31 -4.23 26.87
C GLN A 169 16.55 -5.55 26.73
N ALA A 170 15.25 -5.47 26.42
CA ALA A 170 14.41 -6.65 26.22
C ALA A 170 14.95 -7.56 25.08
N ALA A 171 15.36 -6.96 23.96
CA ALA A 171 15.97 -7.67 22.84
C ALA A 171 17.32 -8.30 23.24
N SER A 172 18.18 -7.56 23.93
CA SER A 172 19.49 -8.06 24.39
C SER A 172 19.36 -9.24 25.35
N GLU A 173 18.34 -9.24 26.22
CA GLU A 173 18.09 -10.37 27.13
C GLU A 173 17.56 -11.62 26.40
N VAL A 174 16.80 -11.44 25.31
CA VAL A 174 16.18 -12.56 24.60
C VAL A 174 17.05 -13.10 23.46
N LEU A 175 17.71 -12.20 22.73
CA LEU A 175 18.47 -12.51 21.51
C LEU A 175 20.00 -12.47 21.71
N GLY A 176 20.49 -11.89 22.82
CA GLY A 176 21.91 -11.60 23.04
C GLY A 176 22.42 -10.39 22.26
N LEU A 177 21.53 -9.62 21.59
CA LEU A 177 21.83 -8.40 20.84
C LEU A 177 20.56 -7.55 20.67
N THR A 178 20.73 -6.26 20.37
CA THR A 178 19.58 -5.40 20.08
C THR A 178 18.98 -5.67 18.69
N LEU A 179 17.79 -5.18 18.41
CA LEU A 179 17.17 -5.33 17.09
C LEU A 179 17.95 -4.57 16.01
N GLU A 180 18.51 -3.41 16.34
CA GLU A 180 19.38 -2.65 15.44
C GLU A 180 20.66 -3.45 15.12
N GLN A 181 21.29 -4.05 16.11
CA GLN A 181 22.45 -4.91 15.89
C GLN A 181 22.12 -6.13 15.04
N LEU A 182 20.94 -6.74 15.24
CA LEU A 182 20.47 -7.85 14.42
C LEU A 182 20.28 -7.41 12.96
N GLY A 183 19.62 -6.27 12.75
CA GLY A 183 19.44 -5.68 11.43
C GLY A 183 20.77 -5.38 10.73
N ALA A 184 21.72 -4.77 11.43
CA ALA A 184 23.03 -4.42 10.89
C ALA A 184 23.85 -5.66 10.49
N GLU A 185 23.87 -6.72 11.33
CA GLU A 185 24.54 -8.00 11.01
C GLU A 185 23.97 -8.63 9.73
N VAL A 186 22.65 -8.62 9.57
CA VAL A 186 22.00 -9.15 8.36
C VAL A 186 22.28 -8.26 7.16
N ALA A 187 22.19 -6.94 7.29
CA ALA A 187 22.50 -5.99 6.24
C ALA A 187 23.94 -6.16 5.72
N GLN A 188 24.92 -6.37 6.62
CA GLN A 188 26.30 -6.68 6.25
C GLN A 188 26.42 -7.98 5.46
N ARG A 189 25.76 -9.06 5.91
CA ARG A 189 25.77 -10.35 5.18
C ARG A 189 25.06 -10.26 3.83
N TRP A 190 24.06 -9.40 3.71
CA TRP A 190 23.40 -9.09 2.43
C TRP A 190 24.23 -8.17 1.54
N LYS A 191 25.40 -7.70 2.03
CA LYS A 191 26.28 -6.76 1.33
C LYS A 191 25.59 -5.43 0.99
N LEU A 192 24.67 -4.99 1.84
CA LEU A 192 24.12 -3.65 1.71
C LEU A 192 25.23 -2.60 1.92
N PRO A 193 25.10 -1.41 1.31
CA PRO A 193 26.10 -0.35 1.46
C PRO A 193 26.38 0.00 2.91
N GLN A 194 27.64 0.37 3.20
CA GLN A 194 28.05 0.75 4.55
C GLN A 194 27.24 1.95 5.07
N SER A 195 26.80 2.86 4.20
CA SER A 195 25.92 3.96 4.55
C SER A 195 24.60 3.51 5.16
N ILE A 196 24.01 2.44 4.64
CA ILE A 196 22.78 1.83 5.18
C ILE A 196 23.07 1.07 6.47
N VAL A 197 24.12 0.22 6.48
CA VAL A 197 24.51 -0.56 7.67
C VAL A 197 24.76 0.36 8.86
N SER A 198 25.50 1.47 8.66
CA SER A 198 25.84 2.39 9.72
C SER A 198 24.63 3.22 10.22
N VAL A 199 23.62 3.45 9.38
CA VAL A 199 22.36 4.04 9.88
C VAL A 199 21.62 3.03 10.76
N ILE A 200 21.56 1.75 10.37
CA ILE A 200 20.88 0.72 11.16
C ILE A 200 21.53 0.54 12.54
N ASP A 201 22.86 0.55 12.62
CA ASP A 201 23.57 0.40 13.90
C ASP A 201 23.71 1.72 14.69
N GLY A 202 23.27 2.83 14.10
CA GLY A 202 23.28 4.15 14.75
C GLY A 202 24.61 4.89 14.71
N THR A 203 25.61 4.41 13.93
CA THR A 203 26.94 5.04 13.78
C THR A 203 27.08 5.88 12.50
N GLY A 204 26.04 5.90 11.65
CA GLY A 204 26.05 6.57 10.37
C GLY A 204 25.87 8.08 10.42
N ASP A 205 25.40 8.64 9.29
CA ASP A 205 25.05 10.07 9.18
C ASP A 205 24.10 10.47 10.32
N PRO A 206 24.49 11.41 11.20
CA PRO A 206 23.72 11.74 12.40
C PRO A 206 22.30 12.20 12.09
N ASP A 207 22.11 12.94 10.98
CA ASP A 207 20.80 13.45 10.57
C ASP A 207 19.90 12.28 10.12
N LEU A 208 20.41 11.36 9.29
CA LEU A 208 19.66 10.20 8.86
C LEU A 208 19.32 9.25 10.02
N VAL A 209 20.25 9.04 10.96
CA VAL A 209 20.01 8.24 12.17
C VAL A 209 18.93 8.89 13.04
N ALA A 210 18.99 10.22 13.24
CA ALA A 210 18.00 10.95 14.01
C ALA A 210 16.62 10.88 13.38
N ILE A 211 16.52 11.08 12.05
CA ILE A 211 15.29 10.98 11.29
C ILE A 211 14.71 9.56 11.35
N ALA A 212 15.55 8.52 11.18
CA ALA A 212 15.10 7.14 11.22
C ALA A 212 14.54 6.75 12.60
N ARG A 213 15.23 7.14 13.68
CA ARG A 213 14.76 6.94 15.06
C ARG A 213 13.46 7.67 15.34
N PHE A 214 13.41 8.95 14.98
CA PHE A 214 12.21 9.77 15.12
C PHE A 214 11.02 9.11 14.40
N SER A 215 11.20 8.76 13.13
CA SER A 215 10.13 8.17 12.30
C SER A 215 9.67 6.82 12.82
N LYS A 216 10.58 5.96 13.33
CA LYS A 216 10.25 4.71 14.02
C LYS A 216 9.41 4.99 15.28
N SER A 217 9.84 5.91 16.13
CA SER A 217 9.12 6.25 17.37
C SER A 217 7.74 6.81 17.09
N VAL A 218 7.61 7.75 16.15
CA VAL A 218 6.31 8.34 15.77
C VAL A 218 5.40 7.31 15.14
N SER A 219 5.90 6.43 14.26
CA SER A 219 5.09 5.36 13.68
C SER A 219 4.56 4.40 14.74
N THR A 220 5.36 4.09 15.76
CA THR A 220 4.94 3.28 16.92
C THR A 220 3.84 3.97 17.72
N LEU A 221 4.00 5.26 18.04
CA LEU A 221 3.00 6.04 18.78
C LEU A 221 1.68 6.17 18.01
N ILE A 222 1.73 6.36 16.70
CA ILE A 222 0.54 6.34 15.84
C ILE A 222 -0.13 4.97 15.91
N HIS A 223 0.65 3.88 15.97
CA HIS A 223 0.12 2.51 16.06
C HIS A 223 -0.50 2.19 17.44
N SER A 224 0.11 2.65 18.53
CA SER A 224 -0.45 2.46 19.88
C SER A 224 -1.60 3.42 20.22
N GLY A 225 -1.75 4.52 19.44
CA GLY A 225 -2.72 5.58 19.75
C GLY A 225 -2.24 6.58 20.82
N GLU A 226 -0.98 6.49 21.24
CA GLU A 226 -0.38 7.32 22.31
C GLU A 226 0.27 8.58 21.73
N LEU A 227 -0.52 9.54 21.30
CA LEU A 227 -0.04 10.71 20.55
C LEU A 227 0.55 11.83 21.38
N GLY A 228 0.35 11.80 22.70
CA GLY A 228 0.79 12.89 23.59
C GLY A 228 2.31 13.15 23.60
N ALA A 229 3.12 12.17 23.16
CA ALA A 229 4.58 12.30 23.09
C ALA A 229 5.11 12.80 21.74
N VAL A 230 4.28 12.93 20.70
CA VAL A 230 4.74 13.30 19.35
C VAL A 230 5.28 14.72 19.30
N ASP A 231 4.63 15.68 19.97
CA ASP A 231 5.07 17.07 20.00
C ASP A 231 6.45 17.20 20.69
N GLN A 232 6.70 16.39 21.72
CA GLN A 232 8.00 16.34 22.39
C GLN A 232 9.07 15.75 21.46
N LEU A 233 8.79 14.65 20.78
CA LEU A 233 9.71 14.07 19.80
C LEU A 233 10.03 15.02 18.65
N LEU A 234 9.05 15.80 18.20
CA LEU A 234 9.24 16.86 17.20
C LEU A 234 10.11 18.02 17.73
N ALA A 235 9.92 18.40 18.99
CA ALA A 235 10.74 19.44 19.62
C ALA A 235 12.20 18.98 19.76
N ASP A 236 12.43 17.74 20.16
CA ASP A 236 13.74 17.13 20.39
C ASP A 236 14.49 16.78 19.08
N LEU A 237 13.79 16.77 17.94
CA LEU A 237 14.41 16.50 16.64
C LEU A 237 15.26 17.71 16.20
N ASP A 238 16.58 17.60 16.39
CA ASP A 238 17.58 18.60 16.00
C ASP A 238 18.23 18.21 14.66
N VAL A 239 17.49 18.40 13.57
CA VAL A 239 17.97 18.17 12.20
C VAL A 239 17.70 19.42 11.37
N LYS A 240 18.71 19.90 10.64
CA LYS A 240 18.59 21.09 9.81
C LYS A 240 17.70 20.85 8.59
N GLY A 241 16.81 21.79 8.31
CA GLY A 241 15.96 21.74 7.11
C GLY A 241 14.71 20.88 7.27
N VAL A 242 14.37 20.44 8.48
CA VAL A 242 13.13 19.72 8.77
C VAL A 242 11.94 20.68 8.80
N ASP A 243 10.91 20.35 8.03
CA ASP A 243 9.61 21.01 8.13
C ASP A 243 8.78 20.40 9.28
N LYS A 244 9.03 20.90 10.50
CA LYS A 244 8.31 20.43 11.71
C LYS A 244 6.79 20.65 11.60
N SER A 245 6.33 21.67 10.88
CA SER A 245 4.91 21.97 10.70
C SER A 245 4.26 20.97 9.75
N GLY A 246 4.92 20.66 8.64
CA GLY A 246 4.47 19.64 7.68
C GLY A 246 4.40 18.26 8.32
N VAL A 247 5.41 17.89 9.11
CA VAL A 247 5.43 16.63 9.87
C VAL A 247 4.28 16.58 10.88
N GLY A 248 4.04 17.62 11.65
CA GLY A 248 2.95 17.68 12.62
C GLY A 248 1.56 17.52 11.93
N ASN A 249 1.39 18.12 10.75
CA ASN A 249 0.18 17.97 9.96
C ASN A 249 0.04 16.53 9.41
N LEU A 250 1.12 15.93 8.92
CA LEU A 250 1.12 14.56 8.44
C LEU A 250 0.78 13.57 9.57
N VAL A 251 1.41 13.71 10.73
CA VAL A 251 1.13 12.89 11.91
C VAL A 251 -0.33 13.00 12.30
N ARG A 252 -0.88 14.22 12.39
CA ARG A 252 -2.28 14.45 12.69
C ARG A 252 -3.19 13.80 11.65
N CYS A 253 -2.92 13.97 10.37
CA CYS A 253 -3.66 13.34 9.27
C CYS A 253 -3.64 11.81 9.38
N LYS A 254 -2.47 11.22 9.59
CA LYS A 254 -2.33 9.74 9.76
C LYS A 254 -3.01 9.22 11.02
N THR A 255 -3.02 10.02 12.07
CA THR A 255 -3.72 9.70 13.32
C THR A 255 -5.22 9.81 13.16
N GLU A 256 -5.70 10.86 12.52
CA GLU A 256 -7.12 11.01 12.21
C GLU A 256 -7.59 9.92 11.26
N GLN A 257 -6.78 9.55 10.26
CA GLN A 257 -7.02 8.40 9.40
C GLN A 257 -7.10 7.09 10.19
N ARG A 258 -6.26 6.94 11.22
CA ARG A 258 -6.25 5.75 12.08
C ARG A 258 -7.31 5.81 13.19
N SER A 259 -7.61 6.97 13.75
CA SER A 259 -8.71 7.17 14.73
C SER A 259 -10.07 7.05 14.07
N ARG A 260 -10.15 7.40 12.78
CA ARG A 260 -11.29 7.14 11.90
C ARG A 260 -11.27 5.71 11.35
N ARG A 261 -10.13 4.99 11.47
CA ARG A 261 -10.13 3.53 11.52
C ARG A 261 -10.56 3.17 12.94
N PRO A 262 -11.77 2.68 13.19
CA PRO A 262 -11.97 1.87 14.35
C PRO A 262 -10.90 0.78 14.24
N GLY A 263 -10.24 0.46 15.35
CA GLY A 263 -9.53 -0.80 15.55
C GLY A 263 -10.53 -1.96 15.68
N VAL A 264 -11.56 -1.86 14.88
CA VAL A 264 -12.54 -2.84 14.53
C VAL A 264 -12.11 -3.28 13.12
N PRO A 265 -11.80 -4.55 12.88
CA PRO A 265 -11.90 -5.14 11.54
C PRO A 265 -13.22 -4.61 10.97
N PRO A 266 -13.32 -4.32 9.64
CA PRO A 266 -14.51 -3.75 9.03
C PRO A 266 -15.66 -4.45 9.69
N ASP A 267 -16.39 -3.71 10.48
CA ASP A 267 -17.14 -4.16 11.67
C ASP A 267 -17.63 -5.57 11.36
N ALA A 268 -17.30 -6.58 12.18
CA ALA A 268 -17.81 -7.95 11.93
C ALA A 268 -19.32 -7.89 11.70
N SER A 269 -19.95 -6.78 12.10
CA SER A 269 -21.31 -6.39 11.72
C SER A 269 -21.39 -5.92 10.25
N ASN A 270 -20.44 -5.17 9.68
CA ASN A 270 -20.51 -4.68 8.28
C ASN A 270 -20.22 -5.81 7.29
N GLU A 271 -19.21 -6.62 7.58
CA GLU A 271 -18.91 -7.83 6.78
C GLU A 271 -20.08 -8.83 6.88
N LYS A 272 -20.62 -9.01 8.08
CA LYS A 272 -21.81 -9.83 8.30
C LYS A 272 -23.04 -9.25 7.62
N ILE A 273 -23.28 -7.94 7.69
CA ILE A 273 -24.39 -7.28 6.98
C ILE A 273 -24.28 -7.50 5.49
N LEU A 274 -23.07 -7.35 4.93
CA LEU A 274 -22.83 -7.58 3.50
C LEU A 274 -22.98 -9.07 3.14
N ASP A 275 -22.43 -9.99 3.93
CA ASP A 275 -22.55 -11.43 3.69
C ASP A 275 -24.01 -11.91 3.86
N ASP A 276 -24.74 -11.42 4.84
CA ASP A 276 -26.16 -11.67 4.99
C ASP A 276 -26.96 -11.10 3.80
N LEU A 277 -26.63 -9.89 3.35
CA LEU A 277 -27.23 -9.26 2.17
C LEU A 277 -26.93 -10.05 0.88
N PHE A 278 -25.69 -10.45 0.66
CA PHE A 278 -25.28 -11.26 -0.48
C PHE A 278 -25.94 -12.63 -0.48
N SER A 279 -26.06 -13.25 0.72
CA SER A 279 -26.68 -14.56 0.88
C SER A 279 -28.20 -14.52 0.67
N ALA A 280 -28.86 -13.47 1.17
CA ALA A 280 -30.32 -13.32 1.04
C ALA A 280 -30.78 -13.13 -0.42
N LEU A 281 -29.92 -12.53 -1.27
CA LEU A 281 -30.25 -12.20 -2.66
C LEU A 281 -29.74 -13.22 -3.69
N ALA A 282 -28.86 -14.12 -3.29
CA ALA A 282 -28.37 -15.21 -4.17
C ALA A 282 -29.43 -16.30 -4.46
N VAL A 283 -30.60 -16.25 -3.82
CA VAL A 283 -31.58 -17.35 -3.76
C VAL A 283 -32.76 -17.16 -4.75
N ASP A 284 -32.94 -15.99 -5.38
CA ASP A 284 -34.14 -15.73 -6.18
C ASP A 284 -33.85 -15.69 -7.69
N GLU A 285 -34.03 -16.83 -8.40
CA GLU A 285 -33.84 -16.99 -9.84
C GLU A 285 -34.78 -16.12 -10.73
N LYS A 286 -35.74 -15.41 -10.14
CA LYS A 286 -36.72 -14.57 -10.86
C LYS A 286 -36.51 -13.07 -10.70
N GLN A 287 -35.46 -12.66 -10.02
CA GLN A 287 -35.20 -11.25 -9.75
C GLN A 287 -34.69 -10.53 -11.01
N THR A 288 -35.20 -9.32 -11.27
CA THR A 288 -34.68 -8.49 -12.36
C THR A 288 -33.44 -7.72 -11.92
N VAL A 289 -32.57 -7.33 -12.88
CA VAL A 289 -31.38 -6.47 -12.61
C VAL A 289 -31.79 -5.21 -11.83
N GLU A 290 -32.95 -4.64 -12.15
CA GLU A 290 -33.50 -3.45 -11.50
C GLU A 290 -33.83 -3.70 -10.02
N ALA A 291 -34.54 -4.79 -9.74
CA ALA A 291 -34.90 -5.17 -8.39
C ALA A 291 -33.65 -5.49 -7.55
N LEU A 292 -32.67 -6.18 -8.13
CA LEU A 292 -31.38 -6.46 -7.49
C LEU A 292 -30.61 -5.17 -7.18
N ALA A 293 -30.47 -4.27 -8.15
CA ALA A 293 -29.77 -3.00 -7.94
C ALA A 293 -30.47 -2.13 -6.88
N ALA A 294 -31.81 -2.06 -6.92
CA ALA A 294 -32.60 -1.30 -5.96
C ALA A 294 -32.48 -1.84 -4.52
N ALA A 295 -32.38 -3.16 -4.35
CA ALA A 295 -32.20 -3.80 -3.05
C ALA A 295 -30.76 -3.67 -2.53
N MET A 296 -29.77 -3.79 -3.39
CA MET A 296 -28.35 -3.87 -3.01
C MET A 296 -27.73 -2.50 -2.78
N PHE A 297 -27.88 -1.58 -3.71
CA PHE A 297 -27.11 -0.33 -3.73
C PHE A 297 -27.27 0.54 -2.48
N PRO A 298 -28.48 0.76 -1.91
CA PRO A 298 -28.61 1.57 -0.71
C PRO A 298 -27.89 0.98 0.49
N THR A 299 -28.06 -0.31 0.75
CA THR A 299 -27.43 -0.99 1.88
C THR A 299 -25.91 -1.06 1.67
N PHE A 300 -25.46 -1.41 0.46
CA PHE A 300 -24.07 -1.47 0.10
C PHE A 300 -23.37 -0.10 0.24
N ALA A 301 -23.98 0.94 -0.29
CA ALA A 301 -23.44 2.29 -0.21
C ALA A 301 -23.36 2.81 1.24
N ASN A 302 -24.38 2.57 2.03
CA ASN A 302 -24.38 2.96 3.43
C ASN A 302 -23.35 2.19 4.26
N THR A 303 -23.16 0.90 3.98
CA THR A 303 -22.19 0.05 4.70
C THR A 303 -20.74 0.43 4.35
N LEU A 304 -20.44 0.68 3.08
CA LEU A 304 -19.09 1.05 2.61
C LEU A 304 -18.87 2.56 2.53
N GLN A 305 -19.86 3.38 2.90
CA GLN A 305 -19.79 4.85 2.84
C GLN A 305 -19.39 5.35 1.44
N THR A 306 -19.89 4.70 0.37
CA THR A 306 -19.67 5.16 -0.99
C THR A 306 -20.56 6.40 -1.28
N ALA A 307 -20.04 7.37 -2.03
CA ALA A 307 -20.85 8.50 -2.47
C ALA A 307 -21.83 8.08 -3.57
N HIS A 308 -21.39 7.20 -4.48
CA HIS A 308 -22.23 6.62 -5.51
C HIS A 308 -21.92 5.13 -5.71
N CYS A 309 -22.99 4.37 -6.05
CA CYS A 309 -22.93 3.04 -6.62
C CYS A 309 -23.70 3.06 -7.94
N LEU A 310 -23.03 2.80 -9.07
CA LEU A 310 -23.62 2.89 -10.41
C LEU A 310 -23.45 1.58 -11.16
N LEU A 311 -24.49 1.19 -11.88
CA LEU A 311 -24.45 0.10 -12.87
C LEU A 311 -24.61 0.70 -14.27
N PHE A 312 -23.53 0.66 -15.04
CA PHE A 312 -23.54 0.98 -16.45
C PHE A 312 -23.93 -0.23 -17.26
N MET A 313 -24.71 -0.03 -18.28
CA MET A 313 -25.10 -1.07 -19.24
C MET A 313 -24.81 -0.62 -20.66
N LEU A 314 -24.40 -1.57 -21.48
CA LEU A 314 -24.19 -1.35 -22.91
C LEU A 314 -25.55 -1.03 -23.58
N THR A 315 -25.60 0.08 -24.29
CA THR A 315 -26.79 0.53 -25.03
C THR A 315 -26.82 -0.05 -26.45
N LYS A 316 -27.94 0.08 -27.13
CA LYS A 316 -28.06 -0.30 -28.55
C LYS A 316 -27.15 0.52 -29.49
N SER A 317 -26.75 1.75 -29.08
CA SER A 317 -25.80 2.59 -29.83
C SER A 317 -24.34 2.15 -29.65
N GLY A 318 -24.07 1.29 -28.70
CA GLY A 318 -22.71 0.80 -28.38
C GLY A 318 -22.03 1.58 -27.24
N ASP A 319 -22.69 2.59 -26.68
CA ASP A 319 -22.18 3.35 -25.54
C ASP A 319 -22.54 2.66 -24.23
N PHE A 320 -21.82 2.92 -23.16
CA PHE A 320 -22.22 2.53 -21.81
C PHE A 320 -22.89 3.71 -21.11
N ALA A 321 -24.08 3.47 -20.56
CA ALA A 321 -24.87 4.46 -19.86
C ALA A 321 -25.24 3.98 -18.46
N VAL A 322 -25.31 4.88 -17.49
CA VAL A 322 -25.83 4.58 -16.15
C VAL A 322 -27.28 4.16 -16.26
N ARG A 323 -27.56 2.90 -15.94
CA ARG A 323 -28.93 2.34 -15.96
C ARG A 323 -29.56 2.36 -14.58
N TYR A 324 -28.80 1.92 -13.59
CA TYR A 324 -29.19 1.89 -12.19
C TYR A 324 -28.13 2.57 -11.35
N GLY A 325 -28.52 3.13 -10.23
CA GLY A 325 -27.56 3.76 -9.34
C GLY A 325 -28.18 4.26 -8.05
N TYR A 326 -27.31 4.50 -7.07
CA TYR A 326 -27.63 5.10 -5.80
C TYR A 326 -26.57 6.17 -5.48
N GLY A 327 -27.01 7.27 -4.91
CA GLY A 327 -26.17 8.43 -4.55
C GLY A 327 -26.83 9.76 -4.89
N LYS A 328 -26.12 10.84 -4.57
CA LYS A 328 -26.62 12.20 -4.82
C LYS A 328 -26.57 12.54 -6.31
N GLY A 329 -27.64 13.16 -6.86
CA GLY A 329 -27.66 13.59 -8.27
C GLY A 329 -27.80 12.45 -9.27
N ILE A 330 -28.33 11.29 -8.87
CA ILE A 330 -28.39 10.08 -9.69
C ILE A 330 -29.15 10.27 -11.01
N ASP A 331 -30.21 11.10 -11.05
CA ASP A 331 -30.99 11.35 -12.27
C ASP A 331 -30.17 12.13 -13.30
N GLU A 332 -29.33 13.04 -12.83
CA GLU A 332 -28.43 13.79 -13.69
C GLU A 332 -27.33 12.88 -14.24
N LEU A 333 -26.73 12.01 -13.39
CA LEU A 333 -25.75 10.99 -13.82
C LEU A 333 -26.36 10.04 -14.85
N ARG A 334 -27.58 9.57 -14.65
CA ARG A 334 -28.30 8.72 -15.62
C ARG A 334 -28.51 9.41 -16.97
N SER A 335 -28.75 10.71 -16.97
CA SER A 335 -29.00 11.45 -18.20
C SER A 335 -27.74 11.85 -18.95
N LYS A 336 -26.70 12.27 -18.25
CA LYS A 336 -25.53 12.93 -18.82
C LYS A 336 -24.27 12.05 -18.86
N LEU A 337 -24.04 11.18 -17.86
CA LEU A 337 -22.81 10.40 -17.79
C LEU A 337 -22.85 9.21 -18.77
N ARG A 338 -22.04 9.30 -19.85
CA ARG A 338 -21.96 8.34 -20.92
C ARG A 338 -20.50 7.99 -21.20
N ILE A 339 -20.23 6.72 -21.46
CA ILE A 339 -18.93 6.26 -21.96
C ILE A 339 -19.12 5.87 -23.42
N GLY A 340 -18.57 6.67 -24.31
CA GLY A 340 -18.73 6.50 -25.75
C GLY A 340 -18.15 5.17 -26.23
N LYS A 341 -18.66 4.65 -27.36
CA LYS A 341 -18.18 3.42 -28.00
C LYS A 341 -16.76 3.54 -28.56
N ASP A 342 -16.38 4.76 -28.96
CA ASP A 342 -15.08 5.03 -29.55
C ASP A 342 -14.03 5.10 -28.45
N TYR A 343 -12.93 4.39 -28.62
CA TYR A 343 -11.87 4.31 -27.62
C TYR A 343 -11.26 5.68 -27.34
N GLN A 344 -11.27 6.07 -26.08
CA GLN A 344 -10.50 7.19 -25.53
C GLN A 344 -9.57 6.65 -24.45
N PRO A 345 -8.40 7.26 -24.21
CA PRO A 345 -7.44 6.78 -23.19
C PRO A 345 -7.92 7.15 -21.78
N THR A 346 -9.12 6.72 -21.39
CA THR A 346 -9.70 6.93 -20.06
C THR A 346 -9.70 5.66 -19.25
N ALA A 347 -9.79 5.80 -17.92
CA ALA A 347 -9.89 4.67 -16.99
C ALA A 347 -11.05 3.73 -17.33
N PHE A 348 -12.19 4.27 -17.76
CA PHE A 348 -13.36 3.50 -18.18
C PHE A 348 -13.09 2.69 -19.46
N HIS A 349 -12.49 3.30 -20.47
CA HIS A 349 -12.16 2.59 -21.72
C HIS A 349 -11.06 1.55 -21.50
N ALA A 350 -10.13 1.80 -20.58
CA ALA A 350 -9.12 0.80 -20.20
C ALA A 350 -9.78 -0.44 -19.58
N ALA A 351 -10.72 -0.24 -18.65
CA ALA A 351 -11.50 -1.31 -18.04
C ALA A 351 -12.30 -2.09 -19.09
N ILE A 352 -12.99 -1.39 -19.99
CA ILE A 352 -13.83 -2.03 -21.04
C ILE A 352 -12.98 -2.82 -22.04
N LYS A 353 -11.92 -2.19 -22.59
CA LYS A 353 -11.12 -2.79 -23.66
C LYS A 353 -10.34 -4.00 -23.21
N ASN A 354 -9.73 -3.90 -22.01
CA ASN A 354 -8.85 -4.95 -21.50
C ASN A 354 -9.57 -5.95 -20.60
N ASN A 355 -10.85 -5.69 -20.26
CA ASN A 355 -11.64 -6.47 -19.31
C ASN A 355 -10.93 -6.63 -17.95
N VAL A 356 -10.43 -5.52 -17.39
CA VAL A 356 -9.69 -5.49 -16.13
C VAL A 356 -10.39 -4.60 -15.11
N ASP A 357 -10.28 -4.97 -13.85
CA ASP A 357 -10.71 -4.13 -12.75
C ASP A 357 -9.78 -2.91 -12.65
N VAL A 358 -10.35 -1.72 -12.55
CA VAL A 358 -9.60 -0.46 -12.43
C VAL A 358 -9.92 0.18 -11.09
N SER A 359 -8.89 0.44 -10.30
CA SER A 359 -8.98 1.16 -9.03
C SER A 359 -8.18 2.45 -9.11
N ILE A 360 -8.83 3.58 -8.87
CA ILE A 360 -8.19 4.89 -8.79
C ILE A 360 -8.29 5.35 -7.33
N VAL A 361 -7.15 5.41 -6.67
CA VAL A 361 -7.05 5.77 -5.24
C VAL A 361 -6.92 7.27 -4.99
N ASP A 362 -6.61 8.05 -6.04
CA ASP A 362 -6.49 9.51 -5.99
C ASP A 362 -6.80 10.11 -7.38
N VAL A 363 -8.01 10.65 -7.52
CA VAL A 363 -8.48 11.28 -8.77
C VAL A 363 -7.73 12.58 -9.07
N SER A 364 -7.16 13.25 -8.06
CA SER A 364 -6.43 14.51 -8.25
C SER A 364 -5.15 14.33 -9.07
N ARG A 365 -4.57 13.13 -9.03
CA ARG A 365 -3.38 12.76 -9.80
C ARG A 365 -3.67 12.38 -11.24
N LEU A 366 -4.93 12.20 -11.60
CA LEU A 366 -5.29 11.87 -12.97
C LEU A 366 -5.28 13.10 -13.88
N LYS A 367 -4.73 12.94 -15.09
CA LYS A 367 -4.94 13.93 -16.15
C LYS A 367 -6.42 14.00 -16.47
N VAL A 368 -6.93 15.19 -16.79
CA VAL A 368 -8.36 15.38 -17.16
C VAL A 368 -8.75 14.47 -18.32
N SER A 369 -7.82 14.24 -19.28
CA SER A 369 -8.01 13.33 -20.41
C SER A 369 -8.12 11.83 -20.04
N ALA A 370 -7.79 11.45 -18.81
CA ALA A 370 -7.94 10.08 -18.31
C ALA A 370 -9.35 9.79 -17.75
N LEU A 371 -10.23 10.77 -17.76
CA LEU A 371 -11.63 10.68 -17.34
C LEU A 371 -12.55 10.96 -18.53
N PRO A 372 -13.78 10.42 -18.54
CA PRO A 372 -14.77 10.73 -19.57
C PRO A 372 -15.14 12.22 -19.58
N ASP A 373 -15.60 12.72 -20.73
CA ASP A 373 -16.09 14.09 -20.86
C ASP A 373 -17.23 14.37 -19.86
N GLY A 374 -17.17 15.53 -19.21
CA GLY A 374 -18.15 15.93 -18.19
C GLY A 374 -18.06 15.22 -16.84
N TYR A 375 -17.13 14.26 -16.67
CA TYR A 375 -17.02 13.50 -15.42
C TYR A 375 -16.76 14.40 -14.20
N LYS A 376 -15.80 15.33 -14.27
CA LYS A 376 -15.45 16.22 -13.13
C LYS A 376 -16.55 17.22 -12.81
N GLU A 377 -17.37 17.59 -13.80
CA GLU A 377 -18.50 18.49 -13.63
C GLU A 377 -19.67 17.79 -12.93
N LEU A 378 -19.88 16.52 -13.26
CA LEU A 378 -20.94 15.70 -12.68
C LEU A 378 -20.57 15.13 -11.32
N LEU A 379 -19.29 14.86 -11.09
CA LEU A 379 -18.73 14.20 -9.90
C LEU A 379 -17.54 15.01 -9.34
N PRO A 380 -17.75 16.28 -8.92
CA PRO A 380 -16.65 17.18 -8.54
C PRO A 380 -15.95 16.80 -7.22
N HIS A 381 -16.59 16.02 -6.37
CA HIS A 381 -16.10 15.68 -5.03
C HIS A 381 -15.51 14.28 -4.93
N VAL A 382 -15.42 13.56 -6.05
CA VAL A 382 -14.87 12.20 -6.05
C VAL A 382 -13.37 12.25 -5.91
N ASN A 383 -12.86 11.62 -4.84
CA ASN A 383 -11.42 11.48 -4.57
C ASN A 383 -10.88 10.13 -5.01
N LYS A 384 -11.67 9.07 -4.93
CA LYS A 384 -11.29 7.73 -5.40
C LYS A 384 -12.49 7.00 -6.01
N PHE A 385 -12.22 6.07 -6.93
CA PHE A 385 -13.27 5.22 -7.51
C PHE A 385 -12.74 3.87 -7.97
N VAL A 386 -13.64 2.92 -8.14
CA VAL A 386 -13.40 1.63 -8.78
C VAL A 386 -14.36 1.39 -9.93
N ILE A 387 -13.87 0.72 -10.97
CA ILE A 387 -14.64 0.30 -12.14
C ILE A 387 -14.38 -1.18 -12.33
N LEU A 388 -15.42 -2.01 -12.23
CA LEU A 388 -15.33 -3.45 -12.43
C LEU A 388 -16.18 -3.86 -13.62
N PRO A 389 -15.58 -4.39 -14.69
CA PRO A 389 -16.31 -4.86 -15.85
C PRO A 389 -17.18 -6.07 -15.52
N ILE A 390 -18.36 -6.14 -16.14
CA ILE A 390 -19.23 -7.31 -16.19
C ILE A 390 -19.12 -7.89 -17.60
N ALA A 391 -18.47 -9.03 -17.71
CA ALA A 391 -18.20 -9.67 -18.99
C ALA A 391 -18.40 -11.17 -18.93
N ASN A 392 -18.99 -11.73 -20.00
CA ASN A 392 -18.95 -13.16 -20.30
C ASN A 392 -18.06 -13.39 -21.54
N SER A 393 -18.55 -13.10 -22.73
CA SER A 393 -17.74 -13.12 -23.97
C SER A 393 -17.17 -11.74 -24.32
N ARG A 394 -17.85 -10.67 -23.91
CA ARG A 394 -17.46 -9.27 -24.04
C ARG A 394 -17.98 -8.49 -22.85
N VAL A 395 -17.39 -7.32 -22.58
CA VAL A 395 -17.89 -6.41 -21.56
C VAL A 395 -19.25 -5.87 -21.99
N SER A 396 -20.27 -6.07 -21.17
CA SER A 396 -21.66 -5.61 -21.41
C SER A 396 -22.22 -4.75 -20.29
N GLY A 397 -21.51 -4.66 -19.15
CA GLY A 397 -21.84 -3.78 -18.05
C GLY A 397 -20.58 -3.37 -17.29
N LEU A 398 -20.72 -2.36 -16.41
CA LEU A 398 -19.69 -1.94 -15.45
C LEU A 398 -20.37 -1.67 -14.10
N VAL A 399 -19.79 -2.19 -13.03
CA VAL A 399 -20.05 -1.68 -11.67
C VAL A 399 -19.06 -0.59 -11.39
N TYR A 400 -19.56 0.55 -10.90
CA TYR A 400 -18.76 1.69 -10.50
C TYR A 400 -19.16 2.09 -9.09
N CYS A 401 -18.16 2.30 -8.23
CA CYS A 401 -18.34 2.87 -6.90
C CYS A 401 -17.31 3.97 -6.68
N ASP A 402 -17.71 5.06 -6.03
CA ASP A 402 -16.82 6.15 -5.69
C ASP A 402 -16.95 6.60 -4.24
N TRP A 403 -15.95 7.34 -3.80
CA TRP A 403 -15.88 7.92 -2.46
C TRP A 403 -15.37 9.36 -2.54
N ASP A 404 -15.93 10.19 -1.70
CA ASP A 404 -15.52 11.59 -1.49
C ASP A 404 -14.44 11.73 -0.41
N SER A 405 -14.13 10.63 0.31
CA SER A 405 -13.10 10.60 1.33
C SER A 405 -11.70 10.54 0.71
N GLU A 406 -10.74 11.27 1.30
CA GLU A 406 -9.32 11.23 0.93
C GLU A 406 -8.61 9.95 1.41
N MET A 407 -9.30 9.08 2.15
CA MET A 407 -8.75 7.81 2.61
C MET A 407 -8.56 6.85 1.44
N GLY A 408 -7.46 6.10 1.45
CA GLY A 408 -7.18 5.06 0.45
C GLY A 408 -8.31 4.04 0.34
N LEU A 409 -8.39 3.36 -0.80
CA LEU A 409 -9.32 2.26 -1.00
C LEU A 409 -8.83 1.05 -0.20
N HIS A 410 -9.71 0.50 0.66
CA HIS A 410 -9.38 -0.72 1.41
C HIS A 410 -9.64 -1.95 0.55
N ALA A 411 -8.85 -3.00 0.76
CA ALA A 411 -9.03 -4.25 0.03
C ALA A 411 -10.38 -4.91 0.35
N SER A 412 -10.87 -4.79 1.58
CA SER A 412 -12.23 -5.25 1.95
C SER A 412 -13.33 -4.51 1.18
N GLU A 413 -13.15 -3.19 0.91
CA GLU A 413 -14.05 -2.42 0.07
C GLU A 413 -14.01 -2.94 -1.38
N LEU A 414 -12.82 -3.19 -1.92
CA LEU A 414 -12.65 -3.73 -3.25
C LEU A 414 -13.25 -5.14 -3.38
N ASP A 415 -13.02 -6.01 -2.40
CA ASP A 415 -13.61 -7.37 -2.38
C ASP A 415 -15.13 -7.32 -2.28
N ALA A 416 -15.69 -6.41 -1.50
CA ALA A 416 -17.13 -6.21 -1.44
C ALA A 416 -17.70 -5.73 -2.78
N VAL A 417 -17.00 -4.80 -3.49
CA VAL A 417 -17.41 -4.37 -4.83
C VAL A 417 -17.27 -5.51 -5.85
N LYS A 418 -16.24 -6.37 -5.72
CA LYS A 418 -16.11 -7.58 -6.54
C LYS A 418 -17.25 -8.57 -6.30
N LYS A 419 -17.61 -8.81 -5.04
CA LYS A 419 -18.79 -9.63 -4.67
C LYS A 419 -20.06 -9.04 -5.28
N LEU A 420 -20.25 -7.73 -5.15
CA LEU A 420 -21.38 -7.02 -5.78
C LEU A 420 -21.41 -7.21 -7.31
N ARG A 421 -20.27 -6.99 -8.00
CA ARG A 421 -20.17 -7.24 -9.45
C ARG A 421 -20.56 -8.67 -9.81
N ASN A 422 -20.10 -9.65 -9.02
CA ASN A 422 -20.35 -11.07 -9.30
C ASN A 422 -21.84 -11.44 -9.21
N LEU A 423 -22.63 -10.76 -8.38
CA LEU A 423 -24.08 -10.94 -8.33
C LEU A 423 -24.79 -10.50 -9.62
N PHE A 424 -24.23 -9.53 -10.33
CA PHE A 424 -24.79 -9.07 -11.60
C PHE A 424 -24.40 -9.95 -12.81
N LEU A 425 -23.32 -10.76 -12.71
CA LEU A 425 -22.85 -11.59 -13.83
C LEU A 425 -23.94 -12.46 -14.49
N PRO A 426 -24.84 -13.16 -13.76
CA PRO A 426 -25.86 -14.00 -14.37
C PRO A 426 -26.85 -13.23 -15.25
N TYR A 427 -27.07 -11.94 -14.98
CA TYR A 427 -28.03 -11.12 -15.70
C TYR A 427 -27.48 -10.51 -17.00
N PHE A 428 -26.19 -10.69 -17.25
CA PHE A 428 -25.48 -10.21 -18.44
C PHE A 428 -25.05 -11.36 -19.36
N SER A 429 -25.65 -12.53 -19.16
CA SER A 429 -25.47 -13.67 -20.09
C SER A 429 -26.08 -13.33 -21.45
N PRO A 430 -25.49 -13.85 -22.57
CA PRO A 430 -25.95 -13.58 -23.91
C PRO A 430 -27.36 -14.11 -24.18
#